data_d3473c180f9ee56d853024e850b7606e
#
_entry.id   d3473c180f9ee56d853024e850b7606e
#
_cell.length_a   1.000
_cell.length_b   1.000
_cell.length_c   1.000
_cell.angle_alpha   90.00
_cell.angle_beta   90.00
_cell.angle_gamma   90.00
#
_symmetry.space_group_name_H-M   'P 1'
#
loop_
_entity.id
_entity.type
_entity.pdbx_description
1 polymer ?
#
loop_
_entity_poly.entity_id
_entity_poly.type
_entity_poly.pdbx_seq_one_letter_code
_entity_poly.pdbx_strand_id
1 'polypeptide(L)'
;MTVSKSPTDSANSTKASSKDRSSEKTILRKEILGARRPSNYFWAAVTAIGGCGFFLAGLSSYLHTNLLPFSDLPAQLVFVPQGIAMGFYGIAALLLCTYLCLILVWDVGGGYNEFNRETSKAQIFRHGFPGKNRRIDLHYPLKDILAVRADIQEGLSPKRALYLKIKGKGDIPITRVGQPIALSELENQGAELARFLQVPLEGL
;
A
#
# COMPACT_ATOMS: atom_id res chain seq x y z
N MET A 1 -55.26 30.90 -27.46
CA MET A 1 -54.27 30.20 -28.31
C MET A 1 -53.32 29.43 -27.40
N THR A 2 -53.62 28.17 -27.21
CA THR A 2 -52.88 27.22 -26.38
C THR A 2 -51.88 26.46 -27.25
N VAL A 3 -50.59 26.61 -26.98
CA VAL A 3 -49.53 25.82 -27.65
C VAL A 3 -49.17 24.67 -26.76
N SER A 4 -49.52 23.46 -27.24
CA SER A 4 -49.18 22.15 -26.70
C SER A 4 -47.70 21.90 -26.85
N LYS A 5 -46.98 21.59 -25.77
CA LYS A 5 -45.59 21.17 -25.74
C LYS A 5 -45.53 19.64 -25.62
N SER A 6 -45.07 18.96 -26.67
CA SER A 6 -44.88 17.51 -26.75
C SER A 6 -43.83 16.98 -25.77
N PRO A 7 -44.05 15.83 -25.17
CA PRO A 7 -43.07 15.17 -24.33
C PRO A 7 -42.30 14.08 -25.13
N THR A 8 -41.19 14.42 -25.76
CA THR A 8 -40.40 13.44 -26.51
C THR A 8 -38.88 13.59 -26.37
N ASP A 9 -38.37 14.07 -25.23
CA ASP A 9 -36.93 14.22 -25.06
C ASP A 9 -36.34 13.57 -23.80
N SER A 10 -37.11 12.76 -23.05
CA SER A 10 -36.58 12.09 -21.83
C SER A 10 -36.14 10.64 -22.00
N ALA A 11 -36.30 10.04 -23.19
CA ALA A 11 -36.02 8.64 -23.39
C ALA A 11 -34.63 8.31 -23.98
N ASN A 12 -33.85 9.33 -24.38
CA ASN A 12 -32.58 9.13 -25.07
C ASN A 12 -31.32 9.30 -24.19
N SER A 13 -31.48 9.82 -22.98
CA SER A 13 -30.37 10.02 -22.06
C SER A 13 -30.00 8.79 -21.22
N THR A 14 -30.96 7.85 -21.06
CA THR A 14 -30.75 6.63 -20.21
C THR A 14 -30.14 5.46 -20.99
N LYS A 15 -30.17 5.48 -22.32
CA LYS A 15 -29.60 4.42 -23.16
C LYS A 15 -28.11 4.58 -23.48
N ALA A 16 -27.54 5.76 -23.34
CA ALA A 16 -26.11 6.00 -23.56
C ALA A 16 -25.23 5.54 -22.41
N SER A 17 -25.77 5.52 -21.18
CA SER A 17 -24.99 5.16 -19.97
C SER A 17 -24.89 3.64 -19.74
N SER A 18 -25.70 2.81 -20.39
CA SER A 18 -25.68 1.35 -20.23
C SER A 18 -24.83 0.62 -21.28
N LYS A 19 -24.46 1.30 -22.37
CA LYS A 19 -23.69 0.68 -23.47
C LYS A 19 -22.17 0.70 -23.23
N ASP A 20 -21.70 1.49 -22.25
CA ASP A 20 -20.27 1.61 -21.92
C ASP A 20 -19.79 0.65 -20.83
N ARG A 21 -20.70 -0.16 -20.24
CA ARG A 21 -20.37 -1.14 -19.20
C ARG A 21 -20.11 -2.56 -19.70
N SER A 22 -20.27 -2.82 -20.96
CA SER A 22 -20.11 -4.17 -21.55
C SER A 22 -18.98 -4.27 -22.59
N SER A 23 -18.09 -3.29 -22.70
CA SER A 23 -16.79 -3.55 -23.30
C SER A 23 -16.05 -4.48 -22.34
N GLU A 24 -16.00 -5.74 -22.70
CA GLU A 24 -15.25 -6.79 -22.03
C GLU A 24 -13.86 -6.24 -21.75
N LYS A 25 -13.55 -5.94 -20.47
CA LYS A 25 -12.26 -5.34 -20.10
C LYS A 25 -11.18 -6.33 -20.55
N THR A 26 -10.53 -6.04 -21.64
CA THR A 26 -9.45 -6.86 -22.19
C THR A 26 -8.22 -6.84 -21.28
N ILE A 27 -8.10 -5.76 -20.50
CA ILE A 27 -6.98 -5.54 -19.56
C ILE A 27 -7.55 -5.28 -18.18
N LEU A 28 -7.17 -6.11 -17.21
CA LEU A 28 -7.42 -5.89 -15.79
C LEU A 28 -6.12 -5.44 -15.11
N ARG A 29 -6.05 -4.17 -14.70
CA ARG A 29 -4.91 -3.62 -13.97
C ARG A 29 -5.35 -3.21 -12.58
N LYS A 30 -4.64 -3.73 -11.56
CA LYS A 30 -4.82 -3.38 -10.15
C LYS A 30 -3.52 -2.80 -9.60
N GLU A 31 -3.59 -1.57 -9.13
CA GLU A 31 -2.46 -0.91 -8.48
C GLU A 31 -2.35 -1.38 -7.02
N ILE A 32 -1.12 -1.57 -6.57
CA ILE A 32 -0.81 -1.96 -5.20
C ILE A 32 -0.06 -0.82 -4.53
N LEU A 33 -0.69 -0.28 -3.50
CA LEU A 33 -0.10 0.75 -2.66
C LEU A 33 1.12 0.16 -1.93
N GLY A 34 2.27 0.74 -2.18
CA GLY A 34 3.51 0.41 -1.50
C GLY A 34 3.65 1.07 -0.14
N ALA A 35 4.82 1.65 0.10
CA ALA A 35 5.12 2.36 1.34
C ALA A 35 4.36 3.68 1.48
N ARG A 36 3.85 4.28 0.40
CA ARG A 36 3.16 5.58 0.38
C ARG A 36 1.75 5.53 0.96
N ARG A 37 1.63 5.07 2.21
CA ARG A 37 0.37 5.02 2.94
C ARG A 37 0.27 6.16 3.92
N PRO A 38 -0.93 6.66 4.21
CA PRO A 38 -1.14 7.69 5.22
C PRO A 38 -0.53 7.33 6.58
N SER A 39 -0.63 6.06 6.97
CA SER A 39 -0.05 5.54 8.21
C SER A 39 1.48 5.72 8.27
N ASN A 40 2.21 5.45 7.18
CA ASN A 40 3.66 5.59 7.17
C ASN A 40 4.10 7.05 7.22
N TYR A 41 3.35 7.95 6.58
CA TYR A 41 3.58 9.41 6.72
C TYR A 41 3.35 9.87 8.15
N PHE A 42 2.29 9.38 8.78
CA PHE A 42 2.00 9.69 10.19
C PHE A 42 3.15 9.25 11.10
N TRP A 43 3.62 7.99 10.98
CA TRP A 43 4.72 7.49 11.80
C TRP A 43 6.05 8.19 11.49
N ALA A 44 6.32 8.56 10.25
CA ALA A 44 7.49 9.34 9.89
C ALA A 44 7.44 10.74 10.56
N ALA A 45 6.28 11.39 10.57
CA ALA A 45 6.10 12.68 11.24
C ALA A 45 6.26 12.56 12.77
N VAL A 46 5.65 11.55 13.39
CA VAL A 46 5.77 11.31 14.85
C VAL A 46 7.23 11.06 15.24
N THR A 47 7.94 10.21 14.49
CA THR A 47 9.36 9.92 14.77
C THR A 47 10.28 11.11 14.49
N ALA A 48 9.94 11.97 13.49
CA ALA A 48 10.67 13.21 13.23
C ALA A 48 10.54 14.19 14.41
N ILE A 49 9.31 14.49 14.81
CA ILE A 49 9.02 15.44 15.88
C ILE A 49 9.60 14.94 17.20
N GLY A 50 9.32 13.69 17.57
CA GLY A 50 9.83 13.08 18.79
C GLY A 50 11.35 12.98 18.80
N GLY A 51 11.94 12.53 17.69
CA GLY A 51 13.40 12.40 17.53
C GLY A 51 14.12 13.75 17.65
N CYS A 52 13.62 14.78 16.97
CA CYS A 52 14.16 16.14 17.10
C CYS A 52 14.01 16.67 18.53
N GLY A 53 12.85 16.48 19.16
CA GLY A 53 12.61 16.93 20.53
C GLY A 53 13.56 16.27 21.53
N PHE A 54 13.69 14.95 21.49
CA PHE A 54 14.62 14.22 22.37
C PHE A 54 16.09 14.54 22.11
N PHE A 55 16.47 14.67 20.83
CA PHE A 55 17.84 15.03 20.45
C PHE A 55 18.20 16.43 20.94
N LEU A 56 17.32 17.42 20.70
CA LEU A 56 17.52 18.78 21.14
C LEU A 56 17.51 18.90 22.69
N ALA A 57 16.68 18.13 23.39
CA ALA A 57 16.68 18.09 24.85
C ALA A 57 18.00 17.52 25.41
N GLY A 58 18.51 16.43 24.83
CA GLY A 58 19.80 15.86 25.19
C GLY A 58 20.95 16.84 24.94
N LEU A 59 20.93 17.52 23.79
CA LEU A 59 21.95 18.53 23.43
C LEU A 59 21.85 19.77 24.30
N SER A 60 20.64 20.22 24.63
CA SER A 60 20.39 21.34 25.55
C SER A 60 20.95 21.07 26.96
N SER A 61 20.74 19.84 27.45
CA SER A 61 21.30 19.38 28.71
C SER A 61 22.83 19.36 28.71
N TYR A 62 23.44 18.94 27.58
CA TYR A 62 24.90 18.94 27.44
C TYR A 62 25.51 20.35 27.41
N LEU A 63 24.89 21.24 26.61
CA LEU A 63 25.38 22.61 26.41
C LEU A 63 24.97 23.56 27.52
N HIS A 64 24.08 23.15 28.45
CA HIS A 64 23.47 24.00 29.48
C HIS A 64 22.80 25.25 28.88
N THR A 65 22.33 25.16 27.65
CA THR A 65 21.66 26.24 26.92
C THR A 65 20.30 25.77 26.44
N ASN A 66 19.35 26.67 26.38
CA ASN A 66 18.00 26.34 26.00
C ASN A 66 17.85 26.30 24.47
N LEU A 67 17.79 25.09 23.89
CA LEU A 67 17.60 24.88 22.45
C LEU A 67 16.14 24.63 22.08
N LEU A 68 15.28 24.38 23.08
CA LEU A 68 13.85 24.15 22.87
C LEU A 68 13.08 25.45 23.11
N PRO A 69 12.31 25.93 22.09
CA PRO A 69 11.62 27.23 22.20
C PRO A 69 10.46 27.25 23.21
N PHE A 70 10.04 26.06 23.70
CA PHE A 70 8.82 25.92 24.51
C PHE A 70 9.12 25.51 25.95
N SER A 71 10.37 25.24 26.34
CA SER A 71 10.70 24.73 27.66
C SER A 71 12.15 24.98 28.04
N ASP A 72 12.37 25.55 29.23
CA ASP A 72 13.70 25.76 29.82
C ASP A 72 14.18 24.54 30.61
N LEU A 73 13.31 23.57 30.86
CA LEU A 73 13.60 22.39 31.67
C LEU A 73 14.80 21.57 31.16
N PRO A 74 14.98 21.34 29.83
CA PRO A 74 16.09 20.53 29.35
C PRO A 74 17.47 21.06 29.69
N ALA A 75 17.64 22.38 29.77
CA ALA A 75 18.92 23.01 30.15
C ALA A 75 19.28 22.79 31.63
N GLN A 76 18.27 22.52 32.47
CA GLN A 76 18.42 22.27 33.91
C GLN A 76 18.59 20.78 34.24
N LEU A 77 18.36 19.89 33.28
CA LEU A 77 18.50 18.45 33.46
C LEU A 77 19.98 18.07 33.61
N VAL A 78 20.26 17.14 34.55
CA VAL A 78 21.59 16.57 34.69
C VAL A 78 21.91 15.75 33.46
N PHE A 79 23.05 16.08 32.81
CA PHE A 79 23.42 15.39 31.54
C PHE A 79 23.60 13.88 31.74
N VAL A 80 24.25 13.46 32.85
CA VAL A 80 24.42 12.06 33.20
C VAL A 80 23.48 11.69 34.35
N PRO A 81 22.53 10.77 34.22
CA PRO A 81 22.27 9.88 33.09
C PRO A 81 21.21 10.40 32.07
N GLN A 82 20.41 11.42 32.41
CA GLN A 82 19.18 11.77 31.72
C GLN A 82 19.43 12.38 30.32
N GLY A 83 20.32 13.35 30.21
CA GLY A 83 20.65 14.00 28.95
C GLY A 83 21.23 13.02 27.91
N ILE A 84 22.09 12.07 28.36
CA ILE A 84 22.65 11.01 27.50
C ILE A 84 21.54 10.11 27.00
N ALA A 85 20.63 9.67 27.87
CA ALA A 85 19.53 8.82 27.48
C ALA A 85 18.63 9.51 26.43
N MET A 86 18.27 10.77 26.65
CA MET A 86 17.49 11.57 25.70
C MET A 86 18.20 11.71 24.36
N GLY A 87 19.49 12.05 24.35
CA GLY A 87 20.29 12.17 23.15
C GLY A 87 20.34 10.85 22.36
N PHE A 88 20.55 9.72 23.05
CA PHE A 88 20.58 8.40 22.45
C PHE A 88 19.24 8.02 21.78
N TYR A 89 18.12 8.18 22.50
CA TYR A 89 16.79 7.92 21.93
C TYR A 89 16.45 8.91 20.81
N GLY A 90 16.88 10.16 20.90
CA GLY A 90 16.73 11.14 19.84
C GLY A 90 17.44 10.71 18.56
N ILE A 91 18.70 10.29 18.65
CA ILE A 91 19.48 9.77 17.50
C ILE A 91 18.81 8.53 16.92
N ALA A 92 18.42 7.56 17.75
CA ALA A 92 17.76 6.34 17.30
C ALA A 92 16.43 6.65 16.55
N ALA A 93 15.62 7.57 17.08
CA ALA A 93 14.39 8.01 16.45
C ALA A 93 14.63 8.74 15.12
N LEU A 94 15.66 9.58 15.02
CA LEU A 94 16.03 10.25 13.77
C LEU A 94 16.55 9.28 12.70
N LEU A 95 17.29 8.25 13.08
CA LEU A 95 17.70 7.17 12.16
C LEU A 95 16.47 6.40 11.66
N LEU A 96 15.53 6.08 12.55
CA LEU A 96 14.28 5.45 12.17
C LEU A 96 13.45 6.33 11.23
N CYS A 97 13.36 7.64 11.54
CA CYS A 97 12.68 8.61 10.67
C CYS A 97 13.32 8.64 9.28
N THR A 98 14.66 8.71 9.20
CA THR A 98 15.39 8.68 7.94
C THR A 98 15.07 7.42 7.14
N TYR A 99 15.06 6.25 7.79
CA TYR A 99 14.68 4.98 7.17
C TYR A 99 13.24 5.03 6.64
N LEU A 100 12.27 5.51 7.43
CA LEU A 100 10.88 5.66 7.01
C LEU A 100 10.74 6.61 5.82
N CYS A 101 11.45 7.75 5.83
CA CYS A 101 11.47 8.68 4.70
C CYS A 101 12.04 8.04 3.43
N LEU A 102 13.11 7.26 3.54
CA LEU A 102 13.71 6.58 2.40
C LEU A 102 12.76 5.57 1.76
N ILE A 103 12.08 4.73 2.55
CA ILE A 103 11.08 3.79 1.99
C ILE A 103 9.87 4.50 1.36
N LEU A 104 9.47 5.66 1.89
CA LEU A 104 8.41 6.49 1.31
C LEU A 104 8.83 7.10 -0.03
N VAL A 105 10.04 7.64 -0.11
CA VAL A 105 10.59 8.24 -1.34
C VAL A 105 10.74 7.19 -2.43
N TRP A 106 11.24 6.00 -2.07
CA TRP A 106 11.45 4.90 -3.02
C TRP A 106 10.19 4.11 -3.34
N ASP A 107 9.08 4.36 -2.65
CA ASP A 107 7.81 3.64 -2.78
C ASP A 107 7.98 2.12 -2.74
N VAL A 108 8.73 1.65 -1.74
CA VAL A 108 9.06 0.23 -1.60
C VAL A 108 7.80 -0.61 -1.44
N GLY A 109 7.69 -1.67 -2.24
CA GLY A 109 6.54 -2.57 -2.27
C GLY A 109 5.34 -2.05 -3.06
N GLY A 110 5.42 -0.85 -3.64
CA GLY A 110 4.42 -0.36 -4.60
C GLY A 110 4.56 -1.04 -5.95
N GLY A 111 3.50 -1.02 -6.74
CA GLY A 111 3.50 -1.59 -8.07
C GLY A 111 2.11 -1.85 -8.61
N TYR A 112 2.02 -2.74 -9.58
CA TYR A 112 0.73 -3.12 -10.17
C TYR A 112 0.73 -4.59 -10.60
N ASN A 113 -0.47 -5.13 -10.68
CA ASN A 113 -0.75 -6.40 -11.34
C ASN A 113 -1.56 -6.08 -12.60
N GLU A 114 -1.08 -6.53 -13.74
CA GLU A 114 -1.75 -6.36 -15.02
C GLU A 114 -1.99 -7.73 -15.65
N PHE A 115 -3.23 -7.98 -16.01
CA PHE A 115 -3.66 -9.18 -16.70
C PHE A 115 -4.23 -8.75 -18.06
N ASN A 116 -3.56 -9.15 -19.14
CA ASN A 116 -3.94 -8.76 -20.48
C ASN A 116 -4.31 -9.99 -21.29
N ARG A 117 -5.59 -10.07 -21.72
CA ARG A 117 -6.11 -11.18 -22.52
C ARG A 117 -5.62 -11.14 -23.97
N GLU A 118 -5.38 -9.95 -24.53
CA GLU A 118 -4.89 -9.83 -25.93
C GLU A 118 -3.48 -10.40 -26.06
N THR A 119 -2.60 -10.04 -25.13
CA THR A 119 -1.23 -10.55 -25.13
C THR A 119 -1.11 -11.91 -24.42
N SER A 120 -2.20 -12.41 -23.82
CA SER A 120 -2.23 -13.63 -23.01
C SER A 120 -1.14 -13.67 -21.92
N LYS A 121 -0.83 -12.52 -21.31
CA LYS A 121 0.22 -12.37 -20.29
C LYS A 121 -0.33 -11.74 -19.02
N ALA A 122 0.16 -12.25 -17.90
CA ALA A 122 0.06 -11.63 -16.59
C ALA A 122 1.40 -11.00 -16.25
N GLN A 123 1.39 -9.73 -15.88
CA GLN A 123 2.56 -8.98 -15.43
C GLN A 123 2.37 -8.56 -13.98
N ILE A 124 3.32 -8.92 -13.13
CA ILE A 124 3.36 -8.54 -11.71
C ILE A 124 4.60 -7.68 -11.51
N PHE A 125 4.37 -6.39 -11.33
CA PHE A 125 5.42 -5.41 -11.14
C PHE A 125 5.45 -4.92 -9.69
N ARG A 126 6.66 -4.88 -9.09
CA ARG A 126 6.89 -4.36 -7.72
C ARG A 126 8.16 -3.52 -7.67
N HIS A 127 8.08 -2.43 -6.89
CA HIS A 127 9.27 -1.65 -6.55
C HIS A 127 9.95 -2.29 -5.33
N GLY A 128 11.21 -2.68 -5.49
CA GLY A 128 12.08 -3.11 -4.39
C GLY A 128 12.93 -1.97 -3.84
N PHE A 129 13.85 -2.31 -2.93
CA PHE A 129 14.88 -1.40 -2.47
C PHE A 129 15.84 -1.00 -3.60
N PRO A 130 16.44 0.21 -3.55
CA PRO A 130 17.44 0.62 -4.54
C PRO A 130 18.62 -0.35 -4.55
N GLY A 131 18.97 -0.82 -5.76
CA GLY A 131 20.01 -1.81 -6.01
C GLY A 131 19.70 -2.63 -7.25
N LYS A 132 20.36 -3.78 -7.39
CA LYS A 132 20.19 -4.69 -8.54
C LYS A 132 18.73 -5.16 -8.71
N ASN A 133 17.98 -5.30 -7.61
CA ASN A 133 16.60 -5.81 -7.60
C ASN A 133 15.55 -4.69 -7.37
N ARG A 134 15.83 -3.46 -7.81
CA ARG A 134 14.88 -2.35 -7.63
C ARG A 134 13.54 -2.57 -8.33
N ARG A 135 13.56 -3.27 -9.46
CA ARG A 135 12.37 -3.60 -10.25
C ARG A 135 12.21 -5.10 -10.29
N ILE A 136 11.16 -5.58 -9.66
CA ILE A 136 10.74 -6.98 -9.74
C ILE A 136 9.62 -7.02 -10.77
N ASP A 137 9.90 -7.57 -11.93
CA ASP A 137 8.97 -7.68 -13.05
C ASP A 137 8.85 -9.15 -13.42
N LEU A 138 7.67 -9.71 -13.11
CA LEU A 138 7.38 -11.12 -13.32
C LEU A 138 6.33 -11.24 -14.42
N HIS A 139 6.66 -11.98 -15.46
CA HIS A 139 5.76 -12.24 -16.57
C HIS A 139 5.37 -13.72 -16.60
N TYR A 140 4.07 -13.99 -16.68
CA TYR A 140 3.51 -15.33 -16.77
C TYR A 140 2.51 -15.41 -17.89
N PRO A 141 2.48 -16.50 -18.69
CA PRO A 141 1.39 -16.75 -19.62
C PRO A 141 0.09 -17.00 -18.85
N LEU A 142 -1.03 -16.42 -19.28
CA LEU A 142 -2.34 -16.64 -18.63
C LEU A 142 -2.73 -18.12 -18.59
N LYS A 143 -2.35 -18.89 -19.60
CA LYS A 143 -2.61 -20.34 -19.69
C LYS A 143 -1.96 -21.18 -18.58
N ASP A 144 -0.91 -20.65 -17.94
CA ASP A 144 -0.20 -21.35 -16.87
C ASP A 144 -0.80 -21.06 -15.50
N ILE A 145 -1.77 -20.15 -15.41
CA ILE A 145 -2.51 -19.83 -14.18
C ILE A 145 -3.61 -20.89 -14.01
N LEU A 146 -3.51 -21.67 -12.93
CA LEU A 146 -4.41 -22.78 -12.65
C LEU A 146 -5.61 -22.35 -11.80
N ALA A 147 -5.40 -21.47 -10.81
CA ALA A 147 -6.41 -21.02 -9.88
C ALA A 147 -6.02 -19.69 -9.22
N VAL A 148 -7.03 -18.98 -8.73
CA VAL A 148 -6.86 -17.90 -7.74
C VAL A 148 -7.12 -18.50 -6.36
N ARG A 149 -6.17 -18.40 -5.45
CA ARG A 149 -6.29 -18.95 -4.09
C ARG A 149 -6.39 -17.83 -3.08
N ALA A 150 -7.42 -17.88 -2.24
CA ALA A 150 -7.53 -17.04 -1.05
C ALA A 150 -6.89 -17.79 0.13
N ASP A 151 -5.96 -17.14 0.82
CA ASP A 151 -5.38 -17.62 2.08
C ASP A 151 -5.92 -16.75 3.21
N ILE A 152 -6.72 -17.37 4.06
CA ILE A 152 -7.40 -16.71 5.18
C ILE A 152 -6.91 -17.37 6.46
N GLN A 153 -6.04 -16.66 7.19
CA GLN A 153 -5.60 -17.06 8.51
C GLN A 153 -6.31 -16.21 9.55
N GLU A 154 -7.21 -16.82 10.30
CA GLU A 154 -7.89 -16.17 11.41
C GLU A 154 -7.08 -16.29 12.70
N GLY A 155 -7.12 -15.26 13.55
CA GLY A 155 -6.39 -15.23 14.82
C GLY A 155 -6.23 -13.81 15.35
N LEU A 156 -5.35 -13.62 16.36
CA LEU A 156 -5.05 -12.32 16.95
C LEU A 156 -4.47 -11.31 15.93
N SER A 157 -3.87 -11.79 14.85
CA SER A 157 -3.38 -10.98 13.73
C SER A 157 -3.85 -11.61 12.42
N PRO A 158 -5.10 -11.36 12.00
CA PRO A 158 -5.67 -12.00 10.82
C PRO A 158 -4.87 -11.62 9.56
N LYS A 159 -4.43 -12.62 8.82
CA LYS A 159 -3.73 -12.45 7.54
C LYS A 159 -4.63 -12.93 6.43
N ARG A 160 -4.88 -12.08 5.47
CA ARG A 160 -5.72 -12.38 4.32
C ARG A 160 -4.98 -11.96 3.07
N ALA A 161 -4.78 -12.89 2.15
CA ALA A 161 -4.04 -12.63 0.92
C ALA A 161 -4.58 -13.47 -0.24
N LEU A 162 -4.51 -12.91 -1.45
CA LEU A 162 -4.78 -13.63 -2.69
C LEU A 162 -3.48 -14.07 -3.33
N TYR A 163 -3.45 -15.29 -3.78
CA TYR A 163 -2.34 -15.91 -4.49
C TYR A 163 -2.78 -16.38 -5.87
N LEU A 164 -1.84 -16.36 -6.82
CA LEU A 164 -1.98 -17.05 -8.11
C LEU A 164 -1.26 -18.38 -8.02
N LYS A 165 -2.01 -19.45 -8.28
CA LYS A 165 -1.45 -20.79 -8.43
C LYS A 165 -0.99 -20.97 -9.87
N ILE A 166 0.32 -21.09 -10.07
CA ILE A 166 0.93 -21.17 -11.40
C ILE A 166 1.52 -22.54 -11.60
N LYS A 167 1.29 -23.11 -12.77
CA LYS A 167 1.80 -24.44 -13.17
C LYS A 167 3.33 -24.49 -13.08
N GLY A 168 3.87 -25.46 -12.29
CA GLY A 168 5.30 -25.66 -12.16
C GLY A 168 6.03 -24.62 -11.28
N LYS A 169 5.29 -23.71 -10.65
CA LYS A 169 5.83 -22.74 -9.67
C LYS A 169 4.96 -22.72 -8.42
N GLY A 170 5.50 -22.16 -7.35
CA GLY A 170 4.73 -21.96 -6.12
C GLY A 170 3.66 -20.87 -6.27
N ASP A 171 2.82 -20.73 -5.23
CA ASP A 171 1.79 -19.71 -5.16
C ASP A 171 2.42 -18.31 -5.09
N ILE A 172 2.01 -17.42 -5.99
CA ILE A 172 2.55 -16.06 -6.07
C ILE A 172 1.55 -15.07 -5.47
N PRO A 173 1.94 -14.28 -4.45
CA PRO A 173 1.03 -13.33 -3.83
C PRO A 173 0.69 -12.19 -4.79
N ILE A 174 -0.61 -11.94 -4.99
CA ILE A 174 -1.13 -10.83 -5.79
C ILE A 174 -1.43 -9.63 -4.92
N THR A 175 -1.94 -9.89 -3.71
CA THR A 175 -2.15 -8.86 -2.69
C THR A 175 -0.94 -8.81 -1.78
N ARG A 176 -0.79 -7.70 -1.05
CA ARG A 176 0.29 -7.60 -0.07
C ARG A 176 0.00 -8.49 1.13
N VAL A 177 0.90 -9.42 1.42
CA VAL A 177 0.78 -10.30 2.58
C VAL A 177 0.92 -9.50 3.88
N GLY A 178 0.03 -9.78 4.85
CA GLY A 178 0.12 -9.17 6.18
C GLY A 178 -0.68 -7.87 6.35
N GLN A 179 -1.58 -7.54 5.42
CA GLN A 179 -2.53 -6.44 5.61
C GLN A 179 -3.90 -6.93 6.03
N PRO A 180 -4.56 -6.23 6.96
CA PRO A 180 -5.95 -6.47 7.27
C PRO A 180 -6.83 -5.96 6.11
N ILE A 181 -7.11 -6.83 5.14
CA ILE A 181 -8.12 -6.59 4.11
C ILE A 181 -9.45 -7.11 4.67
N ALA A 182 -10.55 -6.36 4.48
CA ALA A 182 -11.88 -6.86 4.81
C ALA A 182 -12.17 -8.13 4.03
N LEU A 183 -12.84 -9.11 4.65
CA LEU A 183 -13.15 -10.39 3.98
C LEU A 183 -13.95 -10.16 2.70
N SER A 184 -14.98 -9.31 2.75
CA SER A 184 -15.79 -8.95 1.59
C SER A 184 -14.98 -8.33 0.44
N GLU A 185 -13.96 -7.54 0.76
CA GLU A 185 -13.07 -6.95 -0.24
C GLU A 185 -12.18 -8.03 -0.89
N LEU A 186 -11.64 -8.96 -0.08
CA LEU A 186 -10.85 -10.09 -0.56
C LEU A 186 -11.68 -10.98 -1.50
N GLU A 187 -12.91 -11.32 -1.08
CA GLU A 187 -13.86 -12.12 -1.87
C GLU A 187 -14.18 -11.46 -3.21
N ASN A 188 -14.52 -10.16 -3.18
CA ASN A 188 -14.84 -9.39 -4.38
C ASN A 188 -13.64 -9.34 -5.34
N GLN A 189 -12.44 -9.06 -4.82
CA GLN A 189 -11.23 -9.01 -5.63
C GLN A 189 -10.86 -10.38 -6.19
N GLY A 190 -11.01 -11.45 -5.39
CA GLY A 190 -10.78 -12.83 -5.82
C GLY A 190 -11.76 -13.26 -6.89
N ALA A 191 -13.07 -13.00 -6.70
CA ALA A 191 -14.11 -13.34 -7.65
C ALA A 191 -13.97 -12.58 -8.98
N GLU A 192 -13.67 -11.28 -8.93
CA GLU A 192 -13.42 -10.48 -10.13
C GLU A 192 -12.26 -11.05 -10.95
N LEU A 193 -11.15 -11.38 -10.26
CA LEU A 193 -9.96 -11.91 -10.92
C LEU A 193 -10.17 -13.32 -11.47
N ALA A 194 -10.78 -14.23 -10.69
CA ALA A 194 -11.09 -15.59 -11.10
C ALA A 194 -12.02 -15.59 -12.33
N ARG A 195 -13.03 -14.72 -12.33
CA ARG A 195 -13.94 -14.51 -13.45
C ARG A 195 -13.22 -13.94 -14.67
N PHE A 196 -12.32 -12.98 -14.47
CA PHE A 196 -11.52 -12.42 -15.56
C PHE A 196 -10.56 -13.47 -16.15
N LEU A 197 -9.90 -14.28 -15.35
CA LEU A 197 -8.96 -15.32 -15.80
C LEU A 197 -9.64 -16.61 -16.25
N GLN A 198 -10.94 -16.78 -15.97
CA GLN A 198 -11.72 -18.01 -16.22
C GLN A 198 -11.13 -19.23 -15.50
N VAL A 199 -10.65 -19.04 -14.27
CA VAL A 199 -10.08 -20.08 -13.41
C VAL A 199 -10.88 -20.19 -12.10
N PRO A 200 -10.82 -21.35 -11.42
CA PRO A 200 -11.50 -21.51 -10.13
C PRO A 200 -10.90 -20.61 -9.05
N LEU A 201 -11.75 -20.22 -8.09
CA LEU A 201 -11.36 -19.56 -6.85
C LEU A 201 -11.33 -20.60 -5.74
N GLU A 202 -10.18 -20.81 -5.13
CA GLU A 202 -9.94 -21.78 -4.05
C GLU A 202 -9.76 -21.06 -2.71
N GLY A 203 -10.22 -21.69 -1.61
CA GLY A 203 -9.88 -21.27 -0.23
C GLY A 203 -10.79 -20.19 0.38
N LEU A 204 -12.00 -19.96 -0.16
CA LEU A 204 -13.07 -19.17 0.47
C LEU A 204 -13.98 -20.07 1.27
#